data_e0c00555cdb1319483b5b1e3fc2a6ebf
#
_entry.id   e0c00555cdb1319483b5b1e3fc2a6ebf
#
_cell.length_a   1.000
_cell.length_b   1.000
_cell.length_c   1.000
_cell.angle_alpha   90.00
_cell.angle_beta   90.00
_cell.angle_gamma   90.00
#
_symmetry.space_group_name_H-M   'P 1'
#
loop_
_entity.id
_entity.type
_entity.pdbx_description
1 polymer ?
#
loop_
_entity_poly.entity_id
_entity_poly.type
_entity_poly.pdbx_seq_one_letter_code
_entity_poly.pdbx_strand_id
1 'polypeptide(L)'
;MKSKEYIIKTERLELHPLSSNDADALIDILTDSEVALTYMVPNFKSREDAYVRFERIKTLSCGEKFVYGIYLKKKLIGLINEVYTDDAAIELGYVISPQHKGNGYATETLKKAIEALFKMGYETVIAGAFENNIASMRVMEKSGMTKCDYTENVEYNGKTIKCIMYNIKKNPNE
;
A
#
# COMPACT_ATOMS: atom_id res chain seq x y z
N MET A 1 -16.99 1.43 15.99
CA MET A 1 -15.74 0.68 15.80
C MET A 1 -15.65 0.33 14.32
N LYS A 2 -14.60 0.79 13.63
CA LYS A 2 -14.37 0.51 12.20
C LYS A 2 -13.97 -0.96 12.08
N SER A 3 -14.82 -1.83 11.54
CA SER A 3 -14.51 -3.26 11.41
C SER A 3 -13.77 -3.51 10.09
N LYS A 4 -12.61 -4.13 10.18
CA LYS A 4 -11.80 -4.55 9.03
C LYS A 4 -12.42 -5.76 8.32
N GLU A 5 -12.63 -5.69 7.01
CA GLU A 5 -12.95 -6.87 6.21
C GLU A 5 -11.72 -7.81 6.17
N TYR A 6 -11.89 -9.09 6.48
CA TYR A 6 -10.79 -10.04 6.52
C TYR A 6 -10.24 -10.38 5.12
N ILE A 7 -11.11 -10.38 4.12
CA ILE A 7 -10.77 -10.64 2.71
C ILE A 7 -11.48 -9.62 1.84
N ILE A 8 -10.71 -8.88 1.05
CA ILE A 8 -11.22 -7.96 0.04
C ILE A 8 -10.96 -8.59 -1.33
N LYS A 9 -12.03 -8.84 -2.11
CA LYS A 9 -11.93 -9.42 -3.44
C LYS A 9 -12.10 -8.37 -4.52
N THR A 10 -11.28 -8.48 -5.56
CA THR A 10 -11.38 -7.71 -6.79
C THR A 10 -11.75 -8.64 -7.96
N GLU A 11 -11.66 -8.19 -9.19
CA GLU A 11 -11.89 -9.05 -10.36
C GLU A 11 -10.82 -10.14 -10.49
N ARG A 12 -9.54 -9.80 -10.24
CA ARG A 12 -8.39 -10.69 -10.47
C ARG A 12 -7.60 -11.01 -9.21
N LEU A 13 -7.79 -10.22 -8.14
CA LEU A 13 -6.94 -10.25 -6.95
C LEU A 13 -7.75 -10.54 -5.68
N GLU A 14 -7.04 -11.04 -4.70
CA GLU A 14 -7.52 -11.13 -3.32
C GLU A 14 -6.56 -10.37 -2.41
N LEU A 15 -7.11 -9.54 -1.51
CA LEU A 15 -6.36 -8.89 -0.45
C LEU A 15 -6.74 -9.58 0.86
N HIS A 16 -5.77 -10.16 1.54
CA HIS A 16 -5.99 -10.80 2.84
C HIS A 16 -4.75 -10.74 3.73
N PRO A 17 -4.87 -11.04 5.03
CA PRO A 17 -3.72 -11.07 5.92
C PRO A 17 -2.60 -11.98 5.42
N LEU A 18 -1.37 -11.63 5.75
CA LEU A 18 -0.18 -12.42 5.43
C LEU A 18 -0.13 -13.71 6.25
N SER A 19 0.39 -14.76 5.64
CA SER A 19 0.73 -16.03 6.28
C SER A 19 2.25 -16.22 6.37
N SER A 20 2.71 -17.18 7.16
CA SER A 20 4.14 -17.47 7.26
C SER A 20 4.76 -17.93 5.93
N ASN A 21 3.94 -18.45 5.02
CA ASN A 21 4.39 -18.89 3.68
C ASN A 21 4.71 -17.73 2.75
N ASP A 22 4.34 -16.51 3.11
CA ASP A 22 4.54 -15.31 2.29
C ASP A 22 5.88 -14.62 2.57
N ALA A 23 6.65 -15.12 3.55
CA ALA A 23 7.86 -14.46 4.03
C ALA A 23 8.87 -14.20 2.91
N ASP A 24 9.28 -15.24 2.19
CA ASP A 24 10.26 -15.09 1.12
C ASP A 24 9.77 -14.16 0.01
N ALA A 25 8.52 -14.32 -0.41
CA ALA A 25 7.95 -13.49 -1.48
C ALA A 25 7.88 -12.00 -1.09
N LEU A 26 7.47 -11.67 0.15
CA LEU A 26 7.44 -10.29 0.60
C LEU A 26 8.84 -9.71 0.82
N ILE A 27 9.76 -10.49 1.39
CA ILE A 27 11.15 -10.07 1.57
C ILE A 27 11.80 -9.79 0.21
N ASP A 28 11.60 -10.65 -0.78
CA ASP A 28 12.13 -10.45 -2.12
C ASP A 28 11.58 -9.16 -2.77
N ILE A 29 10.29 -8.84 -2.57
CA ILE A 29 9.70 -7.57 -3.01
C ILE A 29 10.35 -6.38 -2.30
N LEU A 30 10.46 -6.43 -0.97
CA LEU A 30 10.95 -5.31 -0.18
C LEU A 30 12.47 -5.10 -0.26
N THR A 31 13.22 -6.11 -0.70
CA THR A 31 14.68 -6.02 -0.93
C THR A 31 15.05 -5.77 -2.39
N ASP A 32 14.06 -5.70 -3.27
CA ASP A 32 14.28 -5.42 -4.67
C ASP A 32 14.77 -3.98 -4.90
N SER A 33 15.84 -3.82 -5.65
CA SER A 33 16.47 -2.52 -5.89
C SER A 33 15.58 -1.55 -6.68
N GLU A 34 14.74 -2.05 -7.58
CA GLU A 34 13.78 -1.23 -8.32
C GLU A 34 12.65 -0.73 -7.41
N VAL A 35 12.21 -1.56 -6.47
CA VAL A 35 11.22 -1.16 -5.45
C VAL A 35 11.80 -0.07 -4.55
N ALA A 36 13.05 -0.19 -4.12
CA ALA A 36 13.71 0.79 -3.26
C ALA A 36 13.86 2.19 -3.91
N LEU A 37 13.77 2.29 -5.23
CA LEU A 37 13.81 3.59 -5.93
C LEU A 37 12.49 4.38 -5.83
N THR A 38 11.38 3.70 -5.54
CA THR A 38 10.04 4.28 -5.70
C THR A 38 9.11 4.04 -4.52
N TYR A 39 9.54 3.24 -3.54
CA TYR A 39 8.81 2.92 -2.34
C TYR A 39 9.74 2.95 -1.13
N MET A 40 9.29 3.50 -0.01
CA MET A 40 10.07 3.54 1.23
C MET A 40 10.16 2.15 1.83
N VAL A 41 11.22 1.43 1.49
CA VAL A 41 11.52 0.13 2.10
C VAL A 41 12.38 0.31 3.35
N PRO A 42 12.23 -0.53 4.37
CA PRO A 42 13.15 -0.56 5.50
C PRO A 42 14.59 -0.86 5.04
N ASN A 43 15.57 -0.26 5.68
CA ASN A 43 16.97 -0.63 5.46
C ASN A 43 17.27 -1.92 6.22
N PHE A 44 17.30 -3.03 5.52
CA PHE A 44 17.59 -4.34 6.09
C PHE A 44 19.11 -4.54 6.22
N LYS A 45 19.56 -4.90 7.43
CA LYS A 45 20.98 -5.20 7.73
C LYS A 45 21.37 -6.61 7.30
N SER A 46 20.43 -7.53 7.29
CA SER A 46 20.60 -8.93 6.89
C SER A 46 19.26 -9.55 6.50
N ARG A 47 19.28 -10.76 5.96
CA ARG A 47 18.06 -11.52 5.66
C ARG A 47 17.29 -11.87 6.94
N GLU A 48 17.97 -12.12 8.05
CA GLU A 48 17.36 -12.38 9.37
C GLU A 48 16.60 -11.15 9.86
N ASP A 49 17.17 -9.95 9.70
CA ASP A 49 16.49 -8.69 10.02
C ASP A 49 15.23 -8.50 9.15
N ALA A 50 15.28 -8.88 7.88
CA ALA A 50 14.12 -8.86 7.00
C ALA A 50 13.01 -9.83 7.46
N TYR A 51 13.36 -11.01 7.96
CA TYR A 51 12.38 -11.95 8.54
C TYR A 51 11.74 -11.40 9.81
N VAL A 52 12.51 -10.78 10.69
CA VAL A 52 11.97 -10.12 11.91
C VAL A 52 10.96 -9.03 11.51
N ARG A 53 11.29 -8.25 10.50
CA ARG A 53 10.39 -7.20 9.98
C ARG A 53 9.14 -7.81 9.34
N PHE A 54 9.28 -8.88 8.57
CA PHE A 54 8.16 -9.61 8.00
C PHE A 54 7.18 -10.09 9.09
N GLU A 55 7.66 -10.71 10.15
CA GLU A 55 6.81 -11.19 11.26
C GLU A 55 6.00 -10.03 11.88
N ARG A 56 6.60 -8.84 12.01
CA ARG A 56 5.89 -7.65 12.46
C ARG A 56 4.79 -7.24 11.49
N ILE A 57 5.07 -7.17 10.20
CA ILE A 57 4.08 -6.81 9.16
C ILE A 57 2.95 -7.85 9.15
N LYS A 58 3.28 -9.15 9.23
CA LYS A 58 2.30 -10.24 9.32
C LYS A 58 1.39 -10.07 10.54
N THR A 59 1.93 -9.79 11.71
CA THR A 59 1.16 -9.56 12.93
C THR A 59 0.20 -8.36 12.75
N LEU A 60 0.68 -7.25 12.17
CA LEU A 60 -0.16 -6.09 11.87
C LEU A 60 -1.27 -6.44 10.86
N SER A 61 -0.99 -7.30 9.88
CA SER A 61 -1.97 -7.72 8.88
C SER A 61 -3.12 -8.55 9.48
N CYS A 62 -2.84 -9.33 10.51
CA CYS A 62 -3.85 -10.11 11.23
C CYS A 62 -4.65 -9.28 12.26
N GLY A 63 -4.17 -8.09 12.62
CA GLY A 63 -4.81 -7.18 13.56
C GLY A 63 -5.79 -6.20 12.91
N GLU A 64 -6.09 -5.12 13.63
CA GLU A 64 -7.03 -4.07 13.19
C GLU A 64 -6.46 -3.11 12.13
N LYS A 65 -5.13 -3.10 11.94
CA LYS A 65 -4.45 -2.25 10.98
C LYS A 65 -4.86 -2.59 9.54
N PHE A 66 -5.00 -1.58 8.69
CA PHE A 66 -5.26 -1.79 7.26
C PHE A 66 -3.96 -2.22 6.57
N VAL A 67 -3.61 -3.48 6.73
CA VAL A 67 -2.43 -4.11 6.13
C VAL A 67 -2.87 -5.41 5.48
N TYR A 68 -2.60 -5.57 4.17
CA TYR A 68 -2.97 -6.75 3.39
C TYR A 68 -1.87 -7.14 2.41
N GLY A 69 -1.59 -8.44 2.29
CA GLY A 69 -0.96 -8.99 1.12
C GLY A 69 -1.88 -8.88 -0.09
N ILE A 70 -1.32 -8.65 -1.25
CA ILE A 70 -2.02 -8.63 -2.54
C ILE A 70 -1.69 -9.93 -3.27
N TYR A 71 -2.72 -10.72 -3.59
CA TYR A 71 -2.56 -12.06 -4.14
C TYR A 71 -3.17 -12.18 -5.53
N LEU A 72 -2.40 -12.75 -6.45
CA LEU A 72 -2.85 -13.19 -7.78
C LEU A 72 -2.79 -14.71 -7.82
N LYS A 73 -3.94 -15.39 -8.01
CA LYS A 73 -4.01 -16.87 -8.06
C LYS A 73 -3.26 -17.52 -6.88
N LYS A 74 -3.52 -17.03 -5.66
CA LYS A 74 -2.91 -17.48 -4.39
C LYS A 74 -1.42 -17.18 -4.21
N LYS A 75 -0.77 -16.47 -5.14
CA LYS A 75 0.62 -16.03 -5.00
C LYS A 75 0.67 -14.58 -4.54
N LEU A 76 1.45 -14.29 -3.53
CA LEU A 76 1.71 -12.93 -3.09
C LEU A 76 2.46 -12.16 -4.19
N ILE A 77 1.91 -11.03 -4.61
CA ILE A 77 2.49 -10.16 -5.63
C ILE A 77 2.73 -8.73 -5.14
N GLY A 78 2.33 -8.41 -3.91
CA GLY A 78 2.47 -7.06 -3.37
C GLY A 78 1.93 -6.91 -1.96
N LEU A 79 1.96 -5.69 -1.48
CA LEU A 79 1.47 -5.26 -0.18
C LEU A 79 0.72 -3.95 -0.32
N ILE A 80 -0.35 -3.77 0.46
CA ILE A 80 -0.98 -2.47 0.72
C ILE A 80 -1.10 -2.30 2.23
N ASN A 81 -0.76 -1.11 2.74
CA ASN A 81 -0.77 -0.84 4.17
C ASN A 81 -1.15 0.60 4.49
N GLU A 82 -1.71 0.81 5.66
CA GLU A 82 -1.83 2.15 6.22
C GLU A 82 -0.43 2.70 6.58
N VAL A 83 -0.23 3.97 6.30
CA VAL A 83 0.95 4.76 6.68
C VAL A 83 0.61 5.63 7.90
N TYR A 84 -0.51 6.32 7.81
CA TYR A 84 -1.07 7.17 8.86
C TYR A 84 -2.59 6.99 8.92
N THR A 85 -3.18 7.16 10.09
CA THR A 85 -4.63 7.16 10.27
C THR A 85 -5.04 8.04 11.45
N ASP A 86 -6.18 8.71 11.31
CA ASP A 86 -6.94 9.36 12.35
C ASP A 86 -8.41 8.94 12.29
N ASP A 87 -9.31 9.66 12.96
CA ASP A 87 -10.73 9.30 12.99
C ASP A 87 -11.44 9.45 11.63
N ALA A 88 -10.98 10.33 10.76
CA ALA A 88 -11.63 10.67 9.49
C ALA A 88 -10.83 10.26 8.26
N ALA A 89 -9.48 10.26 8.35
CA ALA A 89 -8.60 10.06 7.22
C ALA A 89 -7.65 8.88 7.42
N ILE A 90 -7.26 8.27 6.30
CA ILE A 90 -6.25 7.22 6.26
C ILE A 90 -5.32 7.44 5.06
N GLU A 91 -4.02 7.35 5.31
CA GLU A 91 -3.02 7.34 4.25
C GLU A 91 -2.57 5.92 3.96
N LEU A 92 -2.49 5.58 2.68
CA LEU A 92 -2.08 4.28 2.17
C LEU A 92 -0.73 4.33 1.46
N GLY A 93 0.09 3.31 1.74
CA GLY A 93 1.21 2.90 0.91
C GLY A 93 0.91 1.57 0.21
N TYR A 94 1.42 1.38 -0.99
CA TYR A 94 1.27 0.13 -1.73
C TYR A 94 2.48 -0.15 -2.62
N VAL A 95 2.75 -1.43 -2.82
CA VAL A 95 3.83 -1.91 -3.68
C VAL A 95 3.38 -3.17 -4.41
N ILE A 96 3.74 -3.26 -5.70
CA ILE A 96 3.58 -4.47 -6.53
C ILE A 96 4.97 -4.95 -6.94
N SER A 97 5.19 -6.25 -6.88
CA SER A 97 6.41 -6.88 -7.38
C SER A 97 6.75 -6.40 -8.80
N PRO A 98 8.02 -6.08 -9.10
CA PRO A 98 8.43 -5.64 -10.43
C PRO A 98 7.98 -6.56 -11.56
N GLN A 99 7.97 -7.88 -11.33
CA GLN A 99 7.52 -8.89 -12.29
C GLN A 99 6.02 -8.80 -12.66
N HIS A 100 5.23 -8.08 -11.85
CA HIS A 100 3.78 -7.94 -12.03
C HIS A 100 3.34 -6.51 -12.37
N LYS A 101 4.30 -5.59 -12.55
CA LYS A 101 4.02 -4.20 -12.97
C LYS A 101 3.38 -4.14 -14.36
N GLY A 102 2.71 -3.04 -14.65
CA GLY A 102 2.13 -2.79 -15.98
C GLY A 102 0.81 -3.51 -16.27
N ASN A 103 0.32 -4.38 -15.37
CA ASN A 103 -0.89 -5.17 -15.55
C ASN A 103 -2.16 -4.54 -14.95
N GLY A 104 -2.05 -3.34 -14.36
CA GLY A 104 -3.18 -2.65 -13.73
C GLY A 104 -3.49 -3.12 -12.31
N TYR A 105 -2.74 -4.05 -11.73
CA TYR A 105 -3.01 -4.62 -10.41
C TYR A 105 -2.98 -3.57 -9.29
N ALA A 106 -2.05 -2.61 -9.33
CA ALA A 106 -2.01 -1.54 -8.34
C ALA A 106 -3.28 -0.68 -8.37
N THR A 107 -3.77 -0.33 -9.58
CA THR A 107 -5.01 0.45 -9.74
C THR A 107 -6.23 -0.35 -9.25
N GLU A 108 -6.32 -1.63 -9.58
CA GLU A 108 -7.40 -2.52 -9.15
C GLU A 108 -7.42 -2.65 -7.61
N THR A 109 -6.23 -2.84 -7.02
CA THR A 109 -6.05 -2.89 -5.56
C THR A 109 -6.48 -1.60 -4.89
N LEU A 110 -5.96 -0.45 -5.35
CA LEU A 110 -6.21 0.84 -4.72
C LEU A 110 -7.68 1.25 -4.81
N LYS A 111 -8.34 1.06 -5.96
CA LYS A 111 -9.78 1.29 -6.09
C LYS A 111 -10.57 0.50 -5.07
N LYS A 112 -10.27 -0.79 -4.94
CA LYS A 112 -11.01 -1.65 -4.03
C LYS A 112 -10.72 -1.36 -2.55
N ALA A 113 -9.49 -0.98 -2.23
CA ALA A 113 -9.12 -0.52 -0.90
C ALA A 113 -9.88 0.78 -0.53
N ILE A 114 -9.99 1.74 -1.43
CA ILE A 114 -10.76 2.98 -1.23
C ILE A 114 -12.23 2.66 -0.91
N GLU A 115 -12.87 1.79 -1.70
CA GLU A 115 -14.26 1.37 -1.46
C GLU A 115 -14.42 0.73 -0.07
N ALA A 116 -13.50 -0.17 0.31
CA ALA A 116 -13.52 -0.83 1.62
C ALA A 116 -13.35 0.17 2.77
N LEU A 117 -12.43 1.13 2.63
CA LEU A 117 -12.17 2.15 3.63
C LEU A 117 -13.36 3.10 3.82
N PHE A 118 -14.05 3.49 2.75
CA PHE A 118 -15.28 4.28 2.84
C PHE A 118 -16.40 3.51 3.56
N LYS A 119 -16.52 2.19 3.33
CA LYS A 119 -17.45 1.33 4.08
C LYS A 119 -17.06 1.20 5.56
N MET A 120 -15.77 1.21 5.88
CA MET A 120 -15.26 1.23 7.25
C MET A 120 -15.53 2.56 7.97
N GLY A 121 -15.96 3.60 7.25
CA GLY A 121 -16.32 4.90 7.81
C GLY A 121 -15.23 5.97 7.74
N TYR A 122 -14.16 5.75 6.97
CA TYR A 122 -13.25 6.83 6.63
C TYR A 122 -13.92 7.81 5.66
N GLU A 123 -13.61 9.08 5.79
CA GLU A 123 -14.13 10.14 4.94
C GLU A 123 -13.14 10.54 3.86
N THR A 124 -11.85 10.33 4.11
CA THR A 124 -10.77 10.70 3.20
C THR A 124 -9.73 9.59 3.13
N VAL A 125 -9.36 9.21 1.92
CA VAL A 125 -8.20 8.33 1.66
C VAL A 125 -7.12 9.15 0.99
N ILE A 126 -5.90 9.04 1.51
CA ILE A 126 -4.71 9.77 1.06
C ILE A 126 -3.69 8.75 0.54
N ALA A 127 -2.89 9.13 -0.41
CA ALA A 127 -1.70 8.39 -0.82
C ALA A 127 -0.64 9.35 -1.37
N GLY A 128 0.62 9.00 -1.17
CA GLY A 128 1.75 9.78 -1.67
C GLY A 128 2.66 8.96 -2.58
N ALA A 129 3.40 9.63 -3.43
CA ALA A 129 4.45 9.04 -4.25
C ALA A 129 5.65 9.96 -4.33
N PHE A 130 6.85 9.40 -4.39
CA PHE A 130 8.05 10.17 -4.73
C PHE A 130 7.83 10.92 -6.04
N GLU A 131 8.33 12.14 -6.14
CA GLU A 131 8.08 13.02 -7.30
C GLU A 131 8.55 12.43 -8.65
N ASN A 132 9.48 11.48 -8.65
CA ASN A 132 9.93 10.75 -9.83
C ASN A 132 9.10 9.49 -10.13
N ASN A 133 8.18 9.07 -9.25
CA ASN A 133 7.35 7.89 -9.43
C ASN A 133 6.06 8.20 -10.20
N ILE A 134 6.21 8.52 -11.48
CA ILE A 134 5.10 8.84 -12.38
C ILE A 134 4.09 7.68 -12.47
N ALA A 135 4.57 6.44 -12.38
CA ALA A 135 3.70 5.26 -12.45
C ALA A 135 2.70 5.23 -11.27
N SER A 136 3.16 5.50 -10.04
CA SER A 136 2.28 5.56 -8.87
C SER A 136 1.29 6.73 -8.96
N MET A 137 1.72 7.90 -9.43
CA MET A 137 0.81 9.04 -9.65
C MET A 137 -0.33 8.68 -10.62
N ARG A 138 -0.02 8.00 -11.74
CA ARG A 138 -1.04 7.51 -12.68
C ARG A 138 -1.98 6.48 -12.06
N VAL A 139 -1.49 5.63 -11.16
CA VAL A 139 -2.32 4.68 -10.41
C VAL A 139 -3.33 5.42 -9.54
N MET A 140 -2.89 6.43 -8.80
CA MET A 140 -3.75 7.26 -7.94
C MET A 140 -4.82 8.00 -8.76
N GLU A 141 -4.43 8.65 -9.86
CA GLU A 141 -5.34 9.34 -10.78
C GLU A 141 -6.40 8.38 -11.37
N LYS A 142 -5.98 7.21 -11.87
CA LYS A 142 -6.88 6.17 -12.39
C LYS A 142 -7.78 5.57 -11.32
N SER A 143 -7.42 5.71 -10.05
CA SER A 143 -8.23 5.28 -8.92
C SER A 143 -9.21 6.34 -8.43
N GLY A 144 -9.29 7.48 -9.12
CA GLY A 144 -10.22 8.57 -8.83
C GLY A 144 -9.68 9.60 -7.82
N MET A 145 -8.42 9.46 -7.41
CA MET A 145 -7.80 10.42 -6.51
C MET A 145 -7.40 11.70 -7.25
N THR A 146 -7.44 12.82 -6.54
CA THR A 146 -7.05 14.15 -7.05
C THR A 146 -5.76 14.58 -6.37
N LYS A 147 -4.86 15.17 -7.14
CA LYS A 147 -3.61 15.74 -6.62
C LYS A 147 -3.92 16.86 -5.63
N CYS A 148 -3.26 16.79 -4.46
CA CYS A 148 -3.34 17.85 -3.45
C CYS A 148 -2.54 19.09 -3.87
N ASP A 149 -2.86 20.22 -3.27
CA ASP A 149 -2.13 21.48 -3.41
C ASP A 149 -0.88 21.58 -2.51
N TYR A 150 -0.63 20.55 -1.70
CA TYR A 150 0.55 20.42 -0.85
C TYR A 150 1.40 19.21 -1.23
N THR A 151 2.65 19.24 -0.77
CA THR A 151 3.62 18.14 -0.93
C THR A 151 4.24 17.85 0.42
N GLU A 152 4.77 16.66 0.61
CA GLU A 152 5.51 16.27 1.79
C GLU A 152 6.98 15.99 1.46
N ASN A 153 7.84 16.20 2.43
CA ASN A 153 9.25 15.83 2.33
C ASN A 153 9.52 14.69 3.32
N VAL A 154 10.14 13.64 2.82
CA VAL A 154 10.49 12.46 3.63
C VAL A 154 12.01 12.24 3.58
N GLU A 155 12.57 11.86 4.72
CA GLU A 155 13.97 11.44 4.79
C GLU A 155 14.07 9.95 4.43
N TYR A 156 14.79 9.66 3.35
CA TYR A 156 14.97 8.29 2.87
C TYR A 156 16.38 8.09 2.30
N ASN A 157 17.09 7.09 2.83
CA ASN A 157 18.48 6.77 2.45
C ASN A 157 19.43 8.00 2.49
N GLY A 158 19.28 8.84 3.53
CA GLY A 158 20.11 10.04 3.74
C GLY A 158 19.83 11.18 2.78
N LYS A 159 18.69 11.16 2.11
CA LYS A 159 18.22 12.22 1.21
C LYS A 159 16.83 12.67 1.59
N THR A 160 16.56 13.97 1.46
CA THR A 160 15.20 14.51 1.52
C THR A 160 14.54 14.31 0.16
N ILE A 161 13.47 13.52 0.12
CA ILE A 161 12.70 13.21 -1.09
C ILE A 161 11.35 13.90 -0.99
N LYS A 162 10.99 14.62 -2.05
CA LYS A 162 9.67 15.23 -2.19
C LYS A 162 8.64 14.21 -2.60
N CYS A 163 7.52 14.15 -1.88
CA CYS A 163 6.36 13.34 -2.17
C CYS A 163 5.22 14.19 -2.71
N ILE A 164 4.64 13.75 -3.81
CA ILE A 164 3.43 14.33 -4.37
C ILE A 164 2.24 13.60 -3.76
N MET A 165 1.35 14.37 -3.13
CA MET A 165 0.22 13.83 -2.38
C MET A 165 -1.06 13.87 -3.21
N TYR A 166 -1.90 12.86 -3.01
CA TYR A 166 -3.21 12.70 -3.64
C TYR A 166 -4.24 12.34 -2.57
N ASN A 167 -5.48 12.72 -2.78
CA ASN A 167 -6.59 12.31 -1.93
C ASN A 167 -7.86 12.02 -2.72
N ILE A 168 -8.76 11.30 -2.07
CA ILE A 168 -10.14 11.13 -2.50
C ILE A 168 -11.04 11.21 -1.28
N LYS A 169 -12.15 11.96 -1.38
CA LYS A 169 -13.15 12.08 -0.32
C LYS A 169 -14.37 11.25 -0.66
N LYS A 170 -14.97 10.67 0.38
CA LYS A 170 -16.23 9.97 0.26
C LYS A 170 -17.30 10.93 -0.24
N ASN A 171 -18.07 10.49 -1.23
CA ASN A 171 -19.21 11.26 -1.69
C ASN A 171 -20.30 11.24 -0.60
N PRO A 172 -20.79 12.40 -0.08
CA PRO A 172 -21.81 12.41 0.96
C PRO A 172 -23.13 11.76 0.55
N ASN A 173 -23.31 11.50 -0.75
CA ASN A 173 -24.54 10.89 -1.31
C ASN A 173 -24.39 9.36 -1.55
N GLU A 174 -23.27 8.75 -1.18
CA GLU A 174 -23.00 7.31 -1.18
C GLU A 174 -22.81 6.82 0.27
#